data_80e2e6088caa099be9bfeb9f05837b5d
#
_entry.id   80e2e6088caa099be9bfeb9f05837b5d
#
_cell.length_a   1.000
_cell.length_b   1.000
_cell.length_c   1.000
_cell.angle_alpha   90.00
_cell.angle_beta   90.00
_cell.angle_gamma   90.00
#
_symmetry.space_group_name_H-M   'P 1'
#
loop_
_entity.id
_entity.type
_entity.pdbx_description
1 polymer ?
#
loop_
_entity_poly.entity_id
_entity_poly.type
_entity_poly.pdbx_seq_one_letter_code
_entity_poly.pdbx_strand_id
1 'polypeptide(L)'
;MKYFSLLLLAASAFAQAPRKLTLQEAEALAVQQHPQIAGAHLQTQAAGQVIRETRSAYYPQLSASATAVGAVDNSRIAAGFLNAPNVLNRAAAGVSLQQLVTDFGRTSHLVESSKLHEQSQESGEVTARASVLLEVDRAYFRALRAQAVVKTAEETVTARQLVVDQVTALFQSALKSQLDVSFASVNLSEAKLLLSTAENEVQEAFTDLSNALGMNGPQTFDLAEAVVAAAPELDATGLIQQALQQRPELSGLRLDRDAALQFAQAERALVRPVVSGAAAAGGVPAHDSNLHGRYAAAGINVTIPVFNGSLFAARRSEAELRAQAAAERLHDAENRVAHDVNVAWLNANNAYQRIGLTDQLLAQANLALDLAQSRYDLGLSSIVELGQAQLNKTSAEIQHLTSRYDFQLQSANLKFQMGLLR
;
A
#
# COMPACT_ATOMS: atom_id res chain seq x y z
N MET A 1 -30.61 12.96 -56.57
CA MET A 1 -29.36 12.26 -56.81
C MET A 1 -28.27 12.99 -56.00
N LYS A 2 -27.93 12.50 -54.81
CA LYS A 2 -26.77 12.96 -54.02
C LYS A 2 -26.13 11.71 -53.43
N TYR A 3 -24.95 11.43 -53.90
CA TYR A 3 -24.15 10.27 -53.49
C TYR A 3 -23.61 10.48 -52.10
N PHE A 4 -23.90 9.57 -51.18
CA PHE A 4 -23.35 9.50 -49.85
C PHE A 4 -22.16 8.51 -49.90
N SER A 5 -20.94 9.02 -49.98
CA SER A 5 -19.71 8.22 -49.95
C SER A 5 -19.45 7.82 -48.51
N LEU A 6 -19.64 6.55 -48.18
CA LEU A 6 -19.23 5.90 -46.94
C LEU A 6 -17.71 5.67 -46.97
N LEU A 7 -16.94 6.48 -46.25
CA LEU A 7 -15.52 6.24 -46.00
C LEU A 7 -15.41 5.18 -44.87
N LEU A 8 -15.10 3.94 -45.23
CA LEU A 8 -14.69 2.92 -44.29
C LEU A 8 -13.24 3.26 -43.81
N LEU A 9 -13.10 3.79 -42.62
CA LEU A 9 -11.82 3.80 -41.92
C LEU A 9 -11.53 2.38 -41.44
N ALA A 10 -10.67 1.67 -42.15
CA ALA A 10 -10.05 0.45 -41.68
C ALA A 10 -9.06 0.82 -40.56
N ALA A 11 -9.48 0.67 -39.31
CA ALA A 11 -8.58 0.70 -38.17
C ALA A 11 -7.68 -0.55 -38.29
N SER A 12 -6.50 -0.39 -38.89
CA SER A 12 -5.42 -1.36 -38.81
C SER A 12 -4.97 -1.45 -37.35
N ALA A 13 -5.49 -2.46 -36.63
CA ALA A 13 -4.91 -2.91 -35.39
C ALA A 13 -3.50 -3.39 -35.70
N PHE A 14 -2.51 -2.52 -35.54
CA PHE A 14 -1.13 -2.94 -35.44
C PHE A 14 -1.05 -3.82 -34.20
N ALA A 15 -0.98 -5.13 -34.38
CA ALA A 15 -0.51 -6.05 -33.36
C ALA A 15 0.94 -5.64 -33.10
N GLN A 16 1.15 -4.75 -32.11
CA GLN A 16 2.48 -4.49 -31.59
C GLN A 16 3.01 -5.83 -31.10
N ALA A 17 4.18 -6.23 -31.59
CA ALA A 17 4.91 -7.36 -31.03
C ALA A 17 4.99 -7.14 -29.50
N PRO A 18 4.81 -8.20 -28.70
CA PRO A 18 4.80 -8.05 -27.25
C PRO A 18 6.11 -7.39 -26.82
N ARG A 19 6.01 -6.15 -26.35
CA ARG A 19 7.13 -5.40 -25.81
C ARG A 19 7.52 -6.08 -24.50
N LYS A 20 8.81 -6.44 -24.36
CA LYS A 20 9.29 -7.02 -23.12
C LYS A 20 9.11 -6.04 -22.00
N LEU A 21 8.34 -6.42 -21.00
CA LEU A 21 8.12 -5.63 -19.80
C LEU A 21 9.33 -5.78 -18.87
N THR A 22 10.03 -4.70 -18.60
CA THR A 22 11.11 -4.66 -17.61
C THR A 22 10.56 -4.39 -16.21
N LEU A 23 11.31 -4.76 -15.16
CA LEU A 23 10.92 -4.45 -13.77
C LEU A 23 10.66 -2.96 -13.56
N GLN A 24 11.54 -2.09 -14.07
CA GLN A 24 11.39 -0.63 -13.96
C GLN A 24 10.12 -0.11 -14.65
N GLU A 25 9.78 -0.66 -15.82
CA GLU A 25 8.54 -0.31 -16.53
C GLU A 25 7.31 -0.80 -15.75
N ALA A 26 7.37 -1.97 -15.13
CA ALA A 26 6.30 -2.51 -14.27
C ALA A 26 6.09 -1.64 -13.03
N GLU A 27 7.17 -1.26 -12.34
CA GLU A 27 7.12 -0.34 -11.20
C GLU A 27 6.54 1.03 -11.60
N ALA A 28 7.00 1.61 -12.70
CA ALA A 28 6.51 2.90 -13.20
C ALA A 28 5.02 2.85 -13.56
N LEU A 29 4.56 1.76 -14.17
CA LEU A 29 3.17 1.54 -14.52
C LEU A 29 2.28 1.43 -13.26
N ALA A 30 2.70 0.67 -12.26
CA ALA A 30 1.99 0.55 -11.00
C ALA A 30 1.88 1.89 -10.27
N VAL A 31 2.97 2.67 -10.22
CA VAL A 31 2.95 4.00 -9.60
C VAL A 31 1.95 4.93 -10.28
N GLN A 32 1.76 4.83 -11.59
CA GLN A 32 0.83 5.69 -12.34
C GLN A 32 -0.64 5.32 -12.15
N GLN A 33 -0.97 4.04 -12.02
CA GLN A 33 -2.37 3.61 -12.12
C GLN A 33 -2.88 2.80 -10.93
N HIS A 34 -2.03 2.45 -9.93
CA HIS A 34 -2.47 1.59 -8.84
C HIS A 34 -3.45 2.31 -7.90
N PRO A 35 -4.66 1.76 -7.66
CA PRO A 35 -5.70 2.43 -6.88
C PRO A 35 -5.29 2.74 -5.43
N GLN A 36 -4.43 1.92 -4.82
CA GLN A 36 -3.96 2.13 -3.45
C GLN A 36 -3.12 3.41 -3.34
N ILE A 37 -2.27 3.72 -4.32
CA ILE A 37 -1.48 4.95 -4.36
C ILE A 37 -2.40 6.16 -4.56
N ALA A 38 -3.34 6.07 -5.51
CA ALA A 38 -4.34 7.10 -5.73
C ALA A 38 -5.20 7.36 -4.46
N GLY A 39 -5.59 6.28 -3.75
CA GLY A 39 -6.31 6.38 -2.49
C GLY A 39 -5.52 7.09 -1.39
N ALA A 40 -4.24 6.75 -1.22
CA ALA A 40 -3.35 7.41 -0.25
C ALA A 40 -3.15 8.90 -0.58
N HIS A 41 -2.95 9.24 -1.86
CA HIS A 41 -2.86 10.63 -2.31
C HIS A 41 -4.13 11.44 -2.00
N LEU A 42 -5.32 10.87 -2.23
CA LEU A 42 -6.60 11.53 -1.88
C LEU A 42 -6.74 11.71 -0.36
N GLN A 43 -6.23 10.81 0.47
CA GLN A 43 -6.22 10.96 1.92
C GLN A 43 -5.32 12.13 2.36
N THR A 44 -4.15 12.28 1.77
CA THR A 44 -3.26 13.45 1.98
C THR A 44 -3.97 14.75 1.60
N GLN A 45 -4.64 14.80 0.45
CA GLN A 45 -5.42 15.97 0.03
C GLN A 45 -6.58 16.27 1.01
N ALA A 46 -7.26 15.25 1.52
CA ALA A 46 -8.32 15.41 2.50
C ALA A 46 -7.77 15.99 3.82
N ALA A 47 -6.62 15.52 4.30
CA ALA A 47 -5.94 16.09 5.47
C ALA A 47 -5.56 17.57 5.26
N GLY A 48 -5.15 17.95 4.05
CA GLY A 48 -4.95 19.36 3.67
C GLY A 48 -6.22 20.22 3.78
N GLN A 49 -7.42 19.66 3.55
CA GLN A 49 -8.67 20.40 3.79
C GLN A 49 -8.95 20.59 5.30
N VAL A 50 -8.58 19.62 6.15
CA VAL A 50 -8.71 19.77 7.61
C VAL A 50 -7.90 20.96 8.14
N ILE A 51 -6.74 21.26 7.52
CA ILE A 51 -5.99 22.50 7.85
C ILE A 51 -6.82 23.74 7.53
N ARG A 52 -7.51 23.76 6.39
CA ARG A 52 -8.39 24.88 6.00
C ARG A 52 -9.58 25.02 6.95
N GLU A 53 -10.20 23.91 7.33
CA GLU A 53 -11.28 23.87 8.32
C GLU A 53 -10.81 24.44 9.65
N THR A 54 -9.66 24.00 10.17
CA THR A 54 -9.11 24.49 11.44
C THR A 54 -8.73 25.96 11.35
N ARG A 55 -8.15 26.41 10.24
CA ARG A 55 -7.83 27.83 9.99
C ARG A 55 -9.07 28.70 9.85
N SER A 56 -10.24 28.14 9.51
CA SER A 56 -11.46 28.90 9.35
C SER A 56 -11.85 29.68 10.63
N ALA A 57 -11.41 29.20 11.80
CA ALA A 57 -11.59 29.90 13.05
C ALA A 57 -10.94 31.30 13.11
N TYR A 58 -9.92 31.56 12.26
CA TYR A 58 -9.29 32.88 12.15
C TYR A 58 -10.07 33.85 11.27
N TYR A 59 -11.07 33.39 10.53
CA TYR A 59 -11.83 34.21 9.60
C TYR A 59 -13.20 34.55 10.17
N PRO A 60 -13.80 35.69 9.75
CA PRO A 60 -15.15 36.03 10.13
C PRO A 60 -16.16 35.00 9.71
N GLN A 61 -17.02 34.60 10.61
CA GLN A 61 -18.18 33.77 10.34
C GLN A 61 -19.43 34.63 10.17
N LEU A 62 -19.99 34.64 8.97
CA LEU A 62 -21.22 35.38 8.65
C LEU A 62 -22.37 34.38 8.52
N SER A 63 -23.45 34.63 9.27
CA SER A 63 -24.67 33.83 9.15
C SER A 63 -25.89 34.75 8.94
N ALA A 64 -26.86 34.30 8.16
CA ALA A 64 -28.13 34.93 8.00
C ALA A 64 -29.21 34.09 8.70
N SER A 65 -30.12 34.77 9.40
CA SER A 65 -31.23 34.12 10.05
C SER A 65 -32.54 34.87 9.82
N ALA A 66 -33.63 34.14 9.76
CA ALA A 66 -35.00 34.66 9.77
C ALA A 66 -35.77 33.97 10.89
N THR A 67 -36.49 34.73 11.68
CA THR A 67 -37.25 34.23 12.84
C THR A 67 -38.63 34.82 12.81
N ALA A 68 -39.67 34.02 13.02
CA ALA A 68 -41.01 34.47 13.29
C ALA A 68 -41.43 33.96 14.67
N VAL A 69 -41.98 34.84 15.47
CA VAL A 69 -42.46 34.55 16.82
C VAL A 69 -43.90 35.03 16.93
N GLY A 70 -44.80 34.12 17.25
CA GLY A 70 -46.17 34.43 17.67
C GLY A 70 -46.29 34.20 19.18
N ALA A 71 -46.79 35.17 19.91
CA ALA A 71 -46.99 35.07 21.33
C ALA A 71 -48.38 35.60 21.73
N VAL A 72 -48.96 35.07 22.78
CA VAL A 72 -50.17 35.63 23.38
C VAL A 72 -49.75 36.91 24.16
N ASP A 73 -50.58 37.93 24.10
CA ASP A 73 -50.36 39.21 24.74
C ASP A 73 -49.96 39.02 26.21
N ASN A 74 -48.94 39.75 26.65
CA ASN A 74 -48.35 39.69 27.99
C ASN A 74 -47.74 38.34 28.37
N SER A 75 -47.47 37.45 27.44
CA SER A 75 -46.71 36.25 27.72
C SER A 75 -45.29 36.60 28.25
N ARG A 76 -44.89 35.95 29.33
CA ARG A 76 -43.55 36.12 29.94
C ARG A 76 -42.87 34.77 30.06
N ILE A 77 -41.59 34.73 29.80
CA ILE A 77 -40.76 33.58 30.15
C ILE A 77 -40.19 33.85 31.53
N ALA A 78 -40.64 33.09 32.53
CA ALA A 78 -40.17 33.18 33.89
C ALA A 78 -39.68 31.79 34.36
N ALA A 79 -38.47 31.74 34.93
CA ALA A 79 -37.89 30.53 35.53
C ALA A 79 -37.14 30.97 36.80
N GLY A 80 -37.81 30.95 37.93
CA GLY A 80 -37.23 31.37 39.20
C GLY A 80 -36.79 32.84 39.21
N PHE A 81 -35.50 33.10 39.39
CA PHE A 81 -34.92 34.46 39.35
C PHE A 81 -34.78 35.03 37.94
N LEU A 82 -34.95 34.23 36.90
CA LEU A 82 -34.83 34.65 35.52
C LEU A 82 -36.20 35.06 34.97
N ASN A 83 -36.49 36.34 35.09
CA ASN A 83 -37.65 36.95 34.45
C ASN A 83 -37.23 37.48 33.08
N ALA A 84 -37.64 36.82 32.00
CA ALA A 84 -37.49 37.39 30.68
C ALA A 84 -38.52 38.48 30.43
N PRO A 85 -38.20 39.51 29.63
CA PRO A 85 -39.17 40.53 29.23
C PRO A 85 -40.31 39.90 28.45
N ASN A 86 -41.38 40.61 28.25
CA ASN A 86 -42.52 40.15 27.45
C ASN A 86 -42.09 39.64 26.08
N VAL A 87 -42.67 38.51 25.68
CA VAL A 87 -42.48 37.99 24.37
C VAL A 87 -43.44 38.68 23.43
N LEU A 88 -42.94 39.37 22.43
CA LEU A 88 -43.71 40.16 21.47
C LEU A 88 -43.77 39.46 20.12
N ASN A 89 -44.91 39.61 19.41
CA ASN A 89 -45.07 39.14 18.04
C ASN A 89 -44.08 39.85 17.13
N ARG A 90 -43.32 39.07 16.37
CA ARG A 90 -42.37 39.64 15.43
C ARG A 90 -41.97 38.65 14.33
N ALA A 91 -41.71 39.20 13.15
CA ALA A 91 -40.92 38.53 12.14
C ALA A 91 -39.67 39.37 11.90
N ALA A 92 -38.52 38.74 12.00
CA ALA A 92 -37.22 39.40 11.88
C ALA A 92 -36.33 38.64 10.93
N ALA A 93 -35.57 39.37 10.13
CA ALA A 93 -34.47 38.79 9.33
C ALA A 93 -33.21 39.63 9.47
N GLY A 94 -32.05 38.99 9.50
CA GLY A 94 -30.80 39.71 9.68
C GLY A 94 -29.58 38.85 9.43
N VAL A 95 -28.43 39.52 9.55
CA VAL A 95 -27.13 38.90 9.45
C VAL A 95 -26.38 39.08 10.76
N SER A 96 -25.59 38.08 11.13
CA SER A 96 -24.67 38.14 12.27
C SER A 96 -23.27 37.75 11.85
N LEU A 97 -22.29 38.48 12.36
CA LEU A 97 -20.87 38.27 12.16
C LEU A 97 -20.25 37.87 13.49
N GLN A 98 -19.45 36.82 13.50
CA GLN A 98 -18.60 36.45 14.63
C GLN A 98 -17.15 36.35 14.15
N GLN A 99 -16.22 36.87 14.95
CA GLN A 99 -14.80 36.86 14.67
C GLN A 99 -14.01 36.56 15.93
N LEU A 100 -13.21 35.49 15.87
CA LEU A 100 -12.21 35.23 16.89
C LEU A 100 -11.12 36.32 16.83
N VAL A 101 -10.89 37.02 17.94
CA VAL A 101 -9.78 37.97 18.07
C VAL A 101 -8.56 37.25 18.64
N THR A 102 -8.73 36.54 19.75
CA THR A 102 -7.68 35.69 20.33
C THR A 102 -8.27 34.64 21.26
N ASP A 103 -7.69 33.49 21.27
CA ASP A 103 -7.88 32.39 22.22
C ASP A 103 -6.58 32.03 22.93
N PHE A 104 -5.61 32.94 22.89
CA PHE A 104 -4.29 32.81 23.49
C PHE A 104 -3.52 31.54 23.01
N GLY A 105 -3.68 31.20 21.75
CA GLY A 105 -2.88 30.19 21.08
C GLY A 105 -3.57 28.84 20.90
N ARG A 106 -4.80 28.65 21.37
CA ARG A 106 -5.53 27.40 21.18
C ARG A 106 -5.68 27.06 19.69
N THR A 107 -6.23 27.97 18.90
CA THR A 107 -6.41 27.77 17.45
C THR A 107 -5.07 27.59 16.73
N SER A 108 -4.01 28.30 17.13
CA SER A 108 -2.69 28.12 16.49
C SER A 108 -2.11 26.72 16.71
N HIS A 109 -2.25 26.16 17.92
CA HIS A 109 -1.84 24.79 18.21
C HIS A 109 -2.71 23.75 17.49
N LEU A 110 -4.02 23.99 17.33
CA LEU A 110 -4.89 23.13 16.53
C LEU A 110 -4.49 23.12 15.05
N VAL A 111 -4.18 24.28 14.46
CA VAL A 111 -3.72 24.40 13.09
C VAL A 111 -2.36 23.70 12.91
N GLU A 112 -1.45 23.85 13.87
CA GLU A 112 -0.15 23.17 13.80
C GLU A 112 -0.28 21.65 13.93
N SER A 113 -1.15 21.19 14.83
CA SER A 113 -1.51 19.76 14.93
C SER A 113 -2.05 19.21 13.60
N SER A 114 -2.96 19.96 12.93
CA SER A 114 -3.51 19.56 11.64
C SER A 114 -2.46 19.52 10.53
N LYS A 115 -1.49 20.44 10.50
CA LYS A 115 -0.38 20.42 9.52
C LYS A 115 0.54 19.23 9.73
N LEU A 116 0.92 18.95 10.99
CA LEU A 116 1.77 17.78 11.28
C LEU A 116 1.06 16.47 10.92
N HIS A 117 -0.26 16.41 11.15
CA HIS A 117 -1.04 15.25 10.71
C HIS A 117 -1.10 15.11 9.18
N GLU A 118 -1.23 16.21 8.44
CA GLU A 118 -1.17 16.17 6.97
C GLU A 118 0.21 15.68 6.48
N GLN A 119 1.32 16.16 7.05
CA GLN A 119 2.67 15.68 6.74
C GLN A 119 2.85 14.19 7.11
N SER A 120 2.18 13.70 8.18
CA SER A 120 2.12 12.28 8.49
C SER A 120 1.42 11.49 7.38
N GLN A 121 0.31 12.01 6.83
CA GLN A 121 -0.38 11.38 5.69
C GLN A 121 0.47 11.39 4.41
N GLU A 122 1.27 12.43 4.15
CA GLU A 122 2.26 12.42 3.07
C GLU A 122 3.29 11.28 3.23
N SER A 123 3.78 11.08 4.45
CA SER A 123 4.66 9.94 4.77
C SER A 123 3.95 8.60 4.58
N GLY A 124 2.64 8.54 4.88
CA GLY A 124 1.77 7.40 4.62
C GLY A 124 1.62 7.10 3.12
N GLU A 125 1.51 8.14 2.27
CA GLU A 125 1.48 8.00 0.80
C GLU A 125 2.77 7.38 0.27
N VAL A 126 3.93 7.84 0.76
CA VAL A 126 5.24 7.24 0.40
C VAL A 126 5.31 5.78 0.85
N THR A 127 4.78 5.45 2.03
CA THR A 127 4.72 4.07 2.54
C THR A 127 3.82 3.19 1.68
N ALA A 128 2.65 3.69 1.27
CA ALA A 128 1.73 2.97 0.38
C ALA A 128 2.38 2.69 -0.98
N ARG A 129 3.07 3.68 -1.55
CA ARG A 129 3.83 3.52 -2.80
C ARG A 129 4.91 2.46 -2.65
N ALA A 130 5.72 2.50 -1.60
CA ALA A 130 6.76 1.49 -1.34
C ALA A 130 6.18 0.07 -1.21
N SER A 131 5.01 -0.07 -0.57
CA SER A 131 4.31 -1.35 -0.45
C SER A 131 3.86 -1.89 -1.80
N VAL A 132 3.30 -1.04 -2.67
CA VAL A 132 2.90 -1.42 -4.04
C VAL A 132 4.12 -1.83 -4.86
N LEU A 133 5.23 -1.09 -4.78
CA LEU A 133 6.48 -1.44 -5.47
C LEU A 133 7.00 -2.81 -5.03
N LEU A 134 6.99 -3.11 -3.73
CA LEU A 134 7.38 -4.42 -3.24
C LEU A 134 6.45 -5.54 -3.75
N GLU A 135 5.15 -5.28 -3.86
CA GLU A 135 4.20 -6.24 -4.40
C GLU A 135 4.44 -6.51 -5.88
N VAL A 136 4.74 -5.45 -6.67
CA VAL A 136 5.16 -5.57 -8.07
C VAL A 136 6.43 -6.39 -8.20
N ASP A 137 7.47 -6.10 -7.41
CA ASP A 137 8.73 -6.85 -7.43
C ASP A 137 8.50 -8.34 -7.15
N ARG A 138 7.69 -8.65 -6.13
CA ARG A 138 7.34 -10.03 -5.77
C ARG A 138 6.61 -10.75 -6.90
N ALA A 139 5.61 -10.11 -7.47
CA ALA A 139 4.83 -10.69 -8.57
C ALA A 139 5.68 -10.86 -9.84
N TYR A 140 6.52 -9.89 -10.15
CA TYR A 140 7.43 -9.92 -11.29
C TYR A 140 8.46 -11.08 -11.20
N PHE A 141 9.15 -11.21 -10.06
CA PHE A 141 10.11 -12.30 -9.87
C PHE A 141 9.44 -13.66 -9.79
N ARG A 142 8.23 -13.75 -9.23
CA ARG A 142 7.43 -14.98 -9.25
C ARG A 142 7.07 -15.38 -10.68
N ALA A 143 6.67 -14.43 -11.52
CA ALA A 143 6.33 -14.68 -12.91
C ALA A 143 7.56 -15.10 -13.74
N LEU A 144 8.71 -14.45 -13.56
CA LEU A 144 9.98 -14.87 -14.19
C LEU A 144 10.38 -16.29 -13.80
N ARG A 145 10.27 -16.61 -12.50
CA ARG A 145 10.53 -17.96 -11.99
C ARG A 145 9.61 -18.98 -12.67
N ALA A 146 8.31 -18.72 -12.72
CA ALA A 146 7.33 -19.62 -13.32
C ALA A 146 7.63 -19.85 -14.82
N GLN A 147 7.94 -18.80 -15.59
CA GLN A 147 8.35 -18.93 -17.00
C GLN A 147 9.62 -19.78 -17.16
N ALA A 148 10.62 -19.60 -16.28
CA ALA A 148 11.84 -20.39 -16.33
C ALA A 148 11.58 -21.88 -16.03
N VAL A 149 10.66 -22.17 -15.07
CA VAL A 149 10.27 -23.55 -14.75
C VAL A 149 9.51 -24.20 -15.90
N VAL A 150 8.61 -23.48 -16.61
CA VAL A 150 7.94 -24.01 -17.81
C VAL A 150 8.98 -24.43 -18.86
N LYS A 151 9.97 -23.58 -19.13
CA LYS A 151 11.04 -23.89 -20.09
C LYS A 151 11.78 -25.18 -19.71
N THR A 152 12.15 -25.32 -18.43
CA THR A 152 12.81 -26.56 -17.94
C THR A 152 11.89 -27.77 -18.07
N ALA A 153 10.59 -27.62 -17.82
CA ALA A 153 9.61 -28.70 -17.95
C ALA A 153 9.43 -29.14 -19.43
N GLU A 154 9.36 -28.21 -20.38
CA GLU A 154 9.32 -28.48 -21.82
C GLU A 154 10.54 -29.24 -22.29
N GLU A 155 11.74 -28.79 -21.89
CA GLU A 155 13.00 -29.49 -22.19
C GLU A 155 13.01 -30.90 -21.59
N THR A 156 12.46 -31.08 -20.36
CA THR A 156 12.30 -32.35 -19.68
C THR A 156 11.36 -33.28 -20.45
N VAL A 157 10.19 -32.80 -20.91
CA VAL A 157 9.24 -33.60 -21.72
C VAL A 157 9.90 -34.05 -23.01
N THR A 158 10.61 -33.15 -23.68
CA THR A 158 11.32 -33.47 -24.93
C THR A 158 12.36 -34.57 -24.73
N ALA A 159 13.18 -34.44 -23.68
CA ALA A 159 14.20 -35.46 -23.34
C ALA A 159 13.55 -36.81 -22.98
N ARG A 160 12.46 -36.83 -22.22
CA ARG A 160 11.75 -38.08 -21.85
C ARG A 160 11.07 -38.73 -23.04
N GLN A 161 10.48 -37.92 -23.95
CA GLN A 161 9.90 -38.46 -25.19
C GLN A 161 10.94 -39.17 -26.03
N LEU A 162 12.13 -38.59 -26.17
CA LEU A 162 13.24 -39.23 -26.92
C LEU A 162 13.61 -40.59 -26.32
N VAL A 163 13.66 -40.72 -24.99
CA VAL A 163 13.95 -42.00 -24.32
C VAL A 163 12.85 -43.03 -24.57
N VAL A 164 11.57 -42.64 -24.52
CA VAL A 164 10.44 -43.52 -24.83
C VAL A 164 10.57 -44.04 -26.26
N ASP A 165 10.86 -43.17 -27.23
CA ASP A 165 11.00 -43.55 -28.65
C ASP A 165 12.17 -44.51 -28.84
N GLN A 166 13.33 -44.27 -28.24
CA GLN A 166 14.50 -45.13 -28.27
C GLN A 166 14.22 -46.51 -27.66
N VAL A 167 13.64 -46.55 -26.44
CA VAL A 167 13.34 -47.81 -25.74
C VAL A 167 12.29 -48.62 -26.51
N THR A 168 11.29 -47.95 -27.11
CA THR A 168 10.27 -48.61 -27.94
C THR A 168 10.87 -49.24 -29.19
N ALA A 169 11.78 -48.56 -29.89
CA ALA A 169 12.48 -49.13 -31.04
C ALA A 169 13.36 -50.34 -30.65
N LEU A 170 14.04 -50.29 -29.52
CA LEU A 170 14.84 -51.41 -28.99
C LEU A 170 13.95 -52.57 -28.54
N PHE A 171 12.75 -52.33 -28.00
CA PHE A 171 11.78 -53.38 -27.70
C PHE A 171 11.28 -54.08 -28.97
N GLN A 172 10.94 -53.31 -30.01
CA GLN A 172 10.54 -53.87 -31.30
C GLN A 172 11.63 -54.77 -31.92
N SER A 173 12.89 -54.48 -31.62
CA SER A 173 14.05 -55.28 -32.05
C SER A 173 14.41 -56.42 -31.07
N ALA A 174 13.58 -56.71 -30.08
CA ALA A 174 13.77 -57.68 -29.00
C ALA A 174 15.03 -57.46 -28.12
N LEU A 175 15.58 -56.24 -28.11
CA LEU A 175 16.76 -55.87 -27.31
C LEU A 175 16.40 -55.32 -25.90
N LYS A 176 15.17 -54.91 -25.69
CA LYS A 176 14.63 -54.40 -24.40
C LYS A 176 13.30 -55.07 -24.07
N SER A 177 12.88 -54.97 -22.81
CA SER A 177 11.64 -55.57 -22.31
C SER A 177 10.45 -54.60 -22.38
N GLN A 178 9.22 -55.14 -22.33
CA GLN A 178 8.00 -54.35 -22.18
C GLN A 178 8.02 -53.53 -20.86
N LEU A 179 8.71 -54.03 -19.84
CA LEU A 179 8.89 -53.33 -18.58
C LEU A 179 9.69 -52.03 -18.75
N ASP A 180 10.75 -52.05 -19.57
CA ASP A 180 11.56 -50.86 -19.86
C ASP A 180 10.73 -49.78 -20.56
N VAL A 181 9.88 -50.16 -21.54
CA VAL A 181 8.94 -49.23 -22.21
C VAL A 181 7.96 -48.67 -21.22
N SER A 182 7.45 -49.46 -20.26
CA SER A 182 6.50 -49.01 -19.25
C SER A 182 7.15 -47.99 -18.31
N PHE A 183 8.37 -48.21 -17.83
CA PHE A 183 9.11 -47.26 -17.00
C PHE A 183 9.39 -45.93 -17.72
N ALA A 184 9.84 -46.00 -19.00
CA ALA A 184 10.06 -44.82 -19.79
C ALA A 184 8.76 -43.99 -19.98
N SER A 185 7.63 -44.68 -20.20
CA SER A 185 6.32 -44.06 -20.36
C SER A 185 5.80 -43.40 -19.07
N VAL A 186 6.06 -44.01 -17.90
CA VAL A 186 5.77 -43.42 -16.60
C VAL A 186 6.56 -42.12 -16.44
N ASN A 187 7.86 -42.13 -16.66
CA ASN A 187 8.71 -40.95 -16.53
C ASN A 187 8.30 -39.83 -17.51
N LEU A 188 7.83 -40.13 -18.71
CA LEU A 188 7.25 -39.15 -19.64
C LEU A 188 5.95 -38.56 -19.12
N SER A 189 5.09 -39.41 -18.55
CA SER A 189 3.81 -38.94 -17.96
C SER A 189 4.04 -38.00 -16.77
N GLU A 190 5.03 -38.29 -15.94
CA GLU A 190 5.46 -37.39 -14.84
C GLU A 190 5.98 -36.05 -15.37
N ALA A 191 6.80 -36.07 -16.45
CA ALA A 191 7.28 -34.85 -17.09
C ALA A 191 6.13 -34.00 -17.68
N LYS A 192 5.14 -34.64 -18.31
CA LYS A 192 3.93 -33.94 -18.80
C LYS A 192 3.08 -33.36 -17.70
N LEU A 193 2.98 -34.05 -16.55
CA LEU A 193 2.29 -33.54 -15.37
C LEU A 193 3.03 -32.30 -14.78
N LEU A 194 4.37 -32.36 -14.74
CA LEU A 194 5.20 -31.23 -14.33
C LEU A 194 4.95 -30.01 -15.24
N LEU A 195 4.95 -30.21 -16.56
CA LEU A 195 4.69 -29.14 -17.53
C LEU A 195 3.31 -28.52 -17.33
N SER A 196 2.26 -29.35 -17.23
CA SER A 196 0.90 -28.85 -17.00
C SER A 196 0.78 -28.02 -15.70
N THR A 197 1.46 -28.45 -14.64
CA THR A 197 1.50 -27.71 -13.39
C THR A 197 2.24 -26.37 -13.56
N ALA A 198 3.39 -26.39 -14.23
CA ALA A 198 4.18 -25.17 -14.47
C ALA A 198 3.46 -24.16 -15.37
N GLU A 199 2.74 -24.62 -16.39
CA GLU A 199 1.89 -23.75 -17.24
C GLU A 199 0.80 -23.07 -16.43
N ASN A 200 0.15 -23.78 -15.51
CA ASN A 200 -0.84 -23.18 -14.60
C ASN A 200 -0.20 -22.14 -13.66
N GLU A 201 0.98 -22.44 -13.10
CA GLU A 201 1.71 -21.50 -12.25
C GLU A 201 2.07 -20.18 -12.97
N VAL A 202 2.36 -20.23 -14.29
CA VAL A 202 2.57 -19.02 -15.10
C VAL A 202 1.29 -18.18 -15.19
N GLN A 203 0.13 -18.82 -15.41
CA GLN A 203 -1.15 -18.12 -15.50
C GLN A 203 -1.52 -17.46 -14.16
N GLU A 204 -1.29 -18.16 -13.04
CA GLU A 204 -1.46 -17.60 -11.71
C GLU A 204 -0.53 -16.41 -11.47
N ALA A 205 0.76 -16.56 -11.79
CA ALA A 205 1.75 -15.51 -11.61
C ALA A 205 1.47 -14.26 -12.47
N PHE A 206 0.96 -14.42 -13.69
CA PHE A 206 0.52 -13.31 -14.53
C PHE A 206 -0.74 -12.64 -14.00
N THR A 207 -1.64 -13.40 -13.40
CA THR A 207 -2.82 -12.84 -12.73
C THR A 207 -2.41 -12.01 -11.52
N ASP A 208 -1.47 -12.50 -10.69
CA ASP A 208 -0.91 -11.77 -9.56
C ASP A 208 -0.18 -10.50 -10.02
N LEU A 209 0.60 -10.58 -11.10
CA LEU A 209 1.31 -9.42 -11.66
C LEU A 209 0.32 -8.38 -12.20
N SER A 210 -0.73 -8.79 -12.90
CA SER A 210 -1.78 -7.88 -13.38
C SER A 210 -2.44 -7.13 -12.22
N ASN A 211 -2.73 -7.84 -11.13
CA ASN A 211 -3.29 -7.23 -9.92
C ASN A 211 -2.30 -6.26 -9.26
N ALA A 212 -1.04 -6.63 -9.10
CA ALA A 212 0.01 -5.78 -8.53
C ALA A 212 0.27 -4.52 -9.38
N LEU A 213 0.05 -4.60 -10.70
CA LEU A 213 0.10 -3.46 -11.60
C LEU A 213 -1.18 -2.58 -11.55
N GLY A 214 -2.21 -2.98 -10.79
CA GLY A 214 -3.48 -2.28 -10.73
C GLY A 214 -4.35 -2.44 -11.99
N MET A 215 -4.15 -3.50 -12.76
CA MET A 215 -4.90 -3.77 -13.99
C MET A 215 -6.17 -4.58 -13.72
N ASN A 216 -7.19 -4.35 -14.52
CA ASN A 216 -8.43 -5.12 -14.48
C ASN A 216 -8.31 -6.38 -15.36
N GLY A 217 -8.28 -7.55 -14.71
CA GLY A 217 -8.25 -8.87 -15.37
C GLY A 217 -6.84 -9.35 -15.73
N PRO A 218 -6.69 -10.68 -15.98
CA PRO A 218 -5.42 -11.29 -16.28
C PRO A 218 -4.89 -10.86 -17.65
N GLN A 219 -3.61 -10.57 -17.71
CA GLN A 219 -2.89 -10.26 -18.94
C GLN A 219 -1.68 -11.18 -19.10
N THR A 220 -1.23 -11.38 -20.32
CA THR A 220 0.00 -12.10 -20.62
C THR A 220 1.14 -11.13 -20.84
N PHE A 221 2.31 -11.43 -20.27
CA PHE A 221 3.49 -10.59 -20.35
C PHE A 221 4.67 -11.34 -20.94
N ASP A 222 5.45 -10.67 -21.78
CA ASP A 222 6.80 -11.09 -22.11
C ASP A 222 7.75 -10.32 -21.19
N LEU A 223 8.32 -11.02 -20.20
CA LEU A 223 9.12 -10.38 -19.16
C LEU A 223 10.60 -10.36 -19.54
N ALA A 224 11.28 -9.25 -19.28
CA ALA A 224 12.72 -9.17 -19.42
C ALA A 224 13.43 -9.71 -18.16
N GLU A 225 14.54 -10.40 -18.30
CA GLU A 225 15.37 -10.77 -17.16
C GLU A 225 15.83 -9.52 -16.41
N ALA A 226 15.70 -9.55 -15.08
CA ALA A 226 16.15 -8.47 -14.24
C ALA A 226 17.65 -8.61 -13.90
N VAL A 227 18.29 -7.49 -13.64
CA VAL A 227 19.69 -7.47 -13.18
C VAL A 227 19.78 -8.17 -11.83
N VAL A 228 20.74 -9.09 -11.70
CA VAL A 228 20.95 -9.83 -10.44
C VAL A 228 21.35 -8.87 -9.33
N ALA A 229 20.68 -8.96 -8.17
CA ALA A 229 21.02 -8.15 -7.00
C ALA A 229 22.46 -8.44 -6.55
N ALA A 230 23.11 -7.43 -5.97
CA ALA A 230 24.41 -7.59 -5.35
C ALA A 230 24.32 -8.45 -4.08
N ALA A 231 25.46 -9.06 -3.67
CA ALA A 231 25.54 -9.80 -2.43
C ALA A 231 25.13 -8.91 -1.24
N PRO A 232 24.44 -9.46 -0.22
CA PRO A 232 24.08 -8.71 0.98
C PRO A 232 25.31 -8.22 1.74
N GLU A 233 25.16 -7.12 2.48
CA GLU A 233 26.20 -6.64 3.38
C GLU A 233 26.50 -7.67 4.49
N LEU A 234 27.72 -7.62 5.03
CA LEU A 234 28.18 -8.61 6.02
C LEU A 234 27.52 -8.43 7.40
N ASP A 235 27.01 -7.21 7.72
CA ASP A 235 26.41 -6.89 9.03
C ASP A 235 25.10 -6.12 8.88
N ALA A 236 24.10 -6.52 9.67
CA ALA A 236 22.79 -5.89 9.72
C ALA A 236 22.77 -4.56 10.49
N THR A 237 23.76 -4.29 11.35
CA THR A 237 23.73 -3.13 12.28
C THR A 237 23.65 -1.80 11.54
N GLY A 238 24.44 -1.63 10.48
CA GLY A 238 24.40 -0.44 9.63
C GLY A 238 23.05 -0.27 8.92
N LEU A 239 22.49 -1.37 8.42
CA LEU A 239 21.20 -1.40 7.75
C LEU A 239 20.04 -1.00 8.68
N ILE A 240 20.07 -1.47 9.93
CA ILE A 240 19.08 -1.10 10.96
C ILE A 240 19.14 0.41 11.24
N GLN A 241 20.34 0.97 11.44
CA GLN A 241 20.48 2.41 11.68
C GLN A 241 19.96 3.24 10.50
N GLN A 242 20.25 2.81 9.28
CA GLN A 242 19.74 3.45 8.07
C GLN A 242 18.21 3.38 8.00
N ALA A 243 17.61 2.24 8.27
CA ALA A 243 16.17 2.04 8.26
C ALA A 243 15.46 2.93 9.28
N LEU A 244 15.98 3.03 10.51
CA LEU A 244 15.45 3.89 11.56
C LEU A 244 15.43 5.38 11.18
N GLN A 245 16.33 5.80 10.28
CA GLN A 245 16.38 7.18 9.79
C GLN A 245 15.54 7.41 8.54
N GLN A 246 15.50 6.44 7.61
CA GLN A 246 14.97 6.64 6.26
C GLN A 246 13.57 6.10 6.05
N ARG A 247 13.07 5.24 6.93
CA ARG A 247 11.78 4.59 6.74
C ARG A 247 10.61 5.58 6.85
N PRO A 248 9.77 5.73 5.79
CA PRO A 248 8.69 6.72 5.75
C PRO A 248 7.65 6.51 6.87
N GLU A 249 7.35 5.26 7.21
CA GLU A 249 6.44 4.89 8.30
C GLU A 249 6.86 5.51 9.63
N LEU A 250 8.15 5.47 9.98
CA LEU A 250 8.66 6.08 11.20
C LEU A 250 8.60 7.61 11.15
N SER A 251 8.84 8.19 9.97
CA SER A 251 8.66 9.63 9.76
C SER A 251 7.23 10.05 10.03
N GLY A 252 6.24 9.32 9.51
CA GLY A 252 4.82 9.55 9.76
C GLY A 252 4.47 9.47 11.25
N LEU A 253 4.92 8.43 11.95
CA LEU A 253 4.67 8.25 13.38
C LEU A 253 5.32 9.34 14.25
N ARG A 254 6.51 9.86 13.86
CA ARG A 254 7.12 11.03 14.55
C ARG A 254 6.25 12.27 14.40
N LEU A 255 5.74 12.51 13.20
CA LEU A 255 4.83 13.64 12.92
C LEU A 255 3.48 13.49 13.65
N ASP A 256 2.92 12.28 13.72
CA ASP A 256 1.68 12.03 14.49
C ASP A 256 1.87 12.23 15.99
N ARG A 257 3.02 11.82 16.56
CA ARG A 257 3.38 12.13 17.95
C ARG A 257 3.45 13.64 18.17
N ASP A 258 4.09 14.38 17.28
CA ASP A 258 4.25 15.82 17.38
C ASP A 258 2.89 16.53 17.18
N ALA A 259 2.02 16.04 16.31
CA ALA A 259 0.64 16.48 16.16
C ALA A 259 -0.16 16.31 17.44
N ALA A 260 -0.03 15.14 18.11
CA ALA A 260 -0.69 14.89 19.40
C ALA A 260 -0.18 15.81 20.52
N LEU A 261 1.12 16.13 20.54
CA LEU A 261 1.70 17.10 21.46
C LEU A 261 1.13 18.52 21.22
N GLN A 262 1.00 18.95 19.98
CA GLN A 262 0.38 20.24 19.64
C GLN A 262 -1.10 20.25 20.05
N PHE A 263 -1.84 19.17 19.82
CA PHE A 263 -3.21 19.05 20.28
C PHE A 263 -3.32 19.16 21.81
N ALA A 264 -2.40 18.53 22.56
CA ALA A 264 -2.35 18.66 24.02
C ALA A 264 -2.09 20.10 24.48
N GLN A 265 -1.26 20.87 23.74
CA GLN A 265 -1.07 22.30 24.01
C GLN A 265 -2.34 23.11 23.74
N ALA A 266 -3.10 22.78 22.70
CA ALA A 266 -4.39 23.40 22.42
C ALA A 266 -5.41 23.14 23.56
N GLU A 267 -5.46 21.92 24.08
CA GLU A 267 -6.35 21.56 25.19
C GLU A 267 -5.91 22.23 26.53
N ARG A 268 -4.60 22.43 26.72
CA ARG A 268 -4.09 23.27 27.87
C ARG A 268 -4.56 24.71 27.79
N ALA A 269 -4.76 25.25 26.57
CA ALA A 269 -5.20 26.63 26.39
C ALA A 269 -6.71 26.83 26.68
N LEU A 270 -7.51 25.77 26.86
CA LEU A 270 -8.95 25.87 27.17
C LEU A 270 -9.28 26.66 28.42
N VAL A 271 -8.38 26.76 29.41
CA VAL A 271 -8.57 27.53 30.63
C VAL A 271 -8.28 29.01 30.43
N ARG A 272 -7.75 29.40 29.26
CA ARG A 272 -7.46 30.80 28.95
C ARG A 272 -8.72 31.54 28.49
N PRO A 273 -8.78 32.89 28.66
CA PRO A 273 -9.87 33.66 28.10
C PRO A 273 -9.97 33.54 26.60
N VAL A 274 -11.18 33.65 26.06
CA VAL A 274 -11.44 33.75 24.60
C VAL A 274 -12.03 35.14 24.35
N VAL A 275 -11.40 35.88 23.44
CA VAL A 275 -11.87 37.20 23.00
C VAL A 275 -12.41 37.10 21.61
N SER A 276 -13.68 37.49 21.40
CA SER A 276 -14.33 37.49 20.10
C SER A 276 -15.05 38.82 19.86
N GLY A 277 -15.07 39.26 18.62
CA GLY A 277 -15.91 40.33 18.13
C GLY A 277 -17.23 39.76 17.62
N ALA A 278 -18.32 40.43 17.82
CA ALA A 278 -19.63 40.10 17.28
C ALA A 278 -20.31 41.34 16.71
N ALA A 279 -21.00 41.21 15.59
CA ALA A 279 -21.85 42.28 15.05
C ALA A 279 -23.12 41.62 14.46
N ALA A 280 -24.22 42.33 14.55
CA ALA A 280 -25.48 41.91 13.96
C ALA A 280 -26.24 43.12 13.39
N ALA A 281 -26.91 42.94 12.27
CA ALA A 281 -27.80 43.92 11.66
C ALA A 281 -28.97 43.26 10.98
N GLY A 282 -30.16 43.88 11.04
CA GLY A 282 -31.35 43.30 10.41
C GLY A 282 -32.56 44.20 10.44
N GLY A 283 -33.65 43.65 9.94
CA GLY A 283 -34.95 44.28 9.91
C GLY A 283 -36.03 43.42 10.57
N VAL A 284 -37.02 44.09 11.13
CA VAL A 284 -38.18 43.50 11.79
C VAL A 284 -39.43 44.03 11.08
N PRO A 285 -39.75 43.53 9.87
CA PRO A 285 -40.85 44.06 9.05
C PRO A 285 -42.25 43.89 9.66
N ALA A 286 -42.42 42.86 10.47
CA ALA A 286 -43.66 42.69 11.26
C ALA A 286 -43.28 42.67 12.74
N HIS A 287 -43.70 43.68 13.46
CA HIS A 287 -43.32 43.85 14.86
C HIS A 287 -44.43 44.54 15.67
N ASP A 288 -44.42 44.31 16.97
CA ASP A 288 -45.20 45.10 17.93
C ASP A 288 -44.72 46.57 17.93
N SER A 289 -45.63 47.50 18.21
CA SER A 289 -45.34 48.94 18.24
C SER A 289 -44.23 49.33 19.21
N ASN A 290 -43.92 48.49 20.16
CA ASN A 290 -42.82 48.71 21.15
C ASN A 290 -41.45 48.29 20.61
N LEU A 291 -41.36 47.69 19.41
CA LEU A 291 -40.09 47.28 18.78
C LEU A 291 -39.71 48.23 17.64
N HIS A 292 -38.43 48.40 17.39
CA HIS A 292 -37.93 49.10 16.20
C HIS A 292 -37.91 48.20 14.98
N GLY A 293 -38.26 48.73 13.80
CA GLY A 293 -38.27 47.99 12.54
C GLY A 293 -36.86 47.63 12.01
N ARG A 294 -35.80 48.10 12.65
CA ARG A 294 -34.39 47.80 12.28
C ARG A 294 -33.55 47.66 13.55
N TYR A 295 -32.51 46.86 13.47
CA TYR A 295 -31.50 46.75 14.54
C TYR A 295 -30.09 46.64 13.95
N ALA A 296 -29.12 47.17 14.68
CA ALA A 296 -27.70 46.96 14.45
C ALA A 296 -26.96 47.05 15.79
N ALA A 297 -26.04 46.16 16.04
CA ALA A 297 -25.18 46.12 17.19
C ALA A 297 -23.83 45.55 16.85
N ALA A 298 -22.79 46.04 17.51
CA ALA A 298 -21.44 45.45 17.44
C ALA A 298 -20.80 45.51 18.83
N GLY A 299 -19.99 44.55 19.17
CA GLY A 299 -19.33 44.46 20.46
C GLY A 299 -18.20 43.46 20.51
N ILE A 300 -17.48 43.51 21.62
CA ILE A 300 -16.43 42.53 21.95
C ILE A 300 -16.93 41.69 23.12
N ASN A 301 -16.81 40.39 22.99
CA ASN A 301 -17.13 39.45 24.05
C ASN A 301 -15.85 38.78 24.57
N VAL A 302 -15.68 38.80 25.90
CA VAL A 302 -14.58 38.10 26.56
C VAL A 302 -15.18 37.01 27.44
N THR A 303 -14.92 35.75 27.06
CA THR A 303 -15.38 34.57 27.81
C THR A 303 -14.24 34.05 28.67
N ILE A 304 -14.41 34.03 29.99
CA ILE A 304 -13.43 33.48 30.93
C ILE A 304 -14.08 32.27 31.60
N PRO A 305 -13.57 31.06 31.37
CA PRO A 305 -14.09 29.86 32.02
C PRO A 305 -13.66 29.82 33.49
N VAL A 306 -14.62 30.01 34.42
CA VAL A 306 -14.33 29.99 35.86
C VAL A 306 -14.49 28.58 36.44
N PHE A 307 -15.55 27.90 36.08
CA PHE A 307 -15.83 26.53 36.54
C PHE A 307 -16.60 25.75 35.47
N ASN A 308 -16.18 24.50 35.19
CA ASN A 308 -16.78 23.66 34.19
C ASN A 308 -16.91 22.17 34.60
N GLY A 309 -17.01 21.92 35.92
CA GLY A 309 -17.15 20.55 36.44
C GLY A 309 -15.95 19.64 36.12
N SER A 310 -14.73 20.21 36.09
CA SER A 310 -13.48 19.51 35.75
C SER A 310 -13.34 19.05 34.27
N LEU A 311 -14.24 19.46 33.37
CA LEU A 311 -14.21 19.09 31.95
C LEU A 311 -12.84 19.41 31.30
N PHE A 312 -12.33 20.64 31.50
CA PHE A 312 -11.07 21.04 30.86
C PHE A 312 -9.85 20.34 31.44
N ALA A 313 -9.88 20.01 32.73
CA ALA A 313 -8.84 19.21 33.37
C ALA A 313 -8.82 17.76 32.78
N ALA A 314 -9.99 17.15 32.60
CA ALA A 314 -10.13 15.85 32.04
C ALA A 314 -9.68 15.80 30.55
N ARG A 315 -10.11 16.77 29.74
CA ARG A 315 -9.71 16.89 28.33
C ARG A 315 -8.19 17.09 28.17
N ARG A 316 -7.61 17.96 29.02
CA ARG A 316 -6.15 18.12 29.02
C ARG A 316 -5.44 16.82 29.38
N SER A 317 -5.85 16.12 30.45
CA SER A 317 -5.26 14.86 30.86
C SER A 317 -5.41 13.78 29.77
N GLU A 318 -6.59 13.70 29.12
CA GLU A 318 -6.83 12.81 27.98
C GLU A 318 -5.86 13.09 26.83
N ALA A 319 -5.69 14.35 26.43
CA ALA A 319 -4.80 14.73 25.34
C ALA A 319 -3.33 14.45 25.68
N GLU A 320 -2.90 14.68 26.92
CA GLU A 320 -1.54 14.37 27.39
C GLU A 320 -1.28 12.85 27.37
N LEU A 321 -2.24 12.03 27.81
CA LEU A 321 -2.14 10.57 27.74
C LEU A 321 -2.13 10.06 26.31
N ARG A 322 -2.92 10.66 25.42
CA ARG A 322 -2.87 10.32 23.97
C ARG A 322 -1.51 10.64 23.33
N ALA A 323 -0.88 11.77 23.72
CA ALA A 323 0.45 12.13 23.25
C ALA A 323 1.51 11.12 23.75
N GLN A 324 1.41 10.67 25.01
CA GLN A 324 2.27 9.63 25.55
C GLN A 324 2.07 8.29 24.80
N ALA A 325 0.81 7.90 24.56
CA ALA A 325 0.50 6.70 23.81
C ALA A 325 1.04 6.75 22.36
N ALA A 326 1.06 7.94 21.73
CA ALA A 326 1.69 8.11 20.42
C ALA A 326 3.22 7.94 20.46
N ALA A 327 3.88 8.38 21.54
CA ALA A 327 5.31 8.18 21.75
C ALA A 327 5.65 6.69 21.93
N GLU A 328 4.84 5.94 22.71
CA GLU A 328 5.04 4.49 22.88
C GLU A 328 4.79 3.72 21.57
N ARG A 329 3.82 4.13 20.76
CA ARG A 329 3.61 3.54 19.42
C ARG A 329 4.81 3.75 18.50
N LEU A 330 5.44 4.93 18.54
CA LEU A 330 6.67 5.19 17.79
C LEU A 330 7.79 4.27 18.27
N HIS A 331 7.99 4.15 19.58
CA HIS A 331 9.03 3.28 20.16
C HIS A 331 8.81 1.80 19.78
N ASP A 332 7.57 1.30 19.85
CA ASP A 332 7.23 -0.05 19.40
C ASP A 332 7.51 -0.25 17.89
N ALA A 333 7.18 0.75 17.07
CA ALA A 333 7.47 0.69 15.63
C ALA A 333 9.00 0.70 15.35
N GLU A 334 9.79 1.46 16.10
CA GLU A 334 11.25 1.45 15.98
C GLU A 334 11.83 0.07 16.32
N ASN A 335 11.32 -0.59 17.36
CA ASN A 335 11.71 -1.96 17.71
C ASN A 335 11.31 -2.98 16.62
N ARG A 336 10.09 -2.85 16.06
CA ARG A 336 9.65 -3.70 14.94
C ARG A 336 10.50 -3.51 13.69
N VAL A 337 10.84 -2.27 13.34
CA VAL A 337 11.72 -1.99 12.20
C VAL A 337 13.08 -2.63 12.38
N ALA A 338 13.68 -2.53 13.57
CA ALA A 338 14.97 -3.19 13.85
C ALA A 338 14.87 -4.72 13.71
N HIS A 339 13.81 -5.32 14.22
CA HIS A 339 13.52 -6.75 14.06
C HIS A 339 13.36 -7.13 12.58
N ASP A 340 12.50 -6.42 11.84
CA ASP A 340 12.13 -6.76 10.46
C ASP A 340 13.32 -6.63 9.50
N VAL A 341 14.17 -5.60 9.68
CA VAL A 341 15.41 -5.44 8.91
C VAL A 341 16.36 -6.61 9.18
N ASN A 342 16.52 -7.00 10.45
CA ASN A 342 17.40 -8.12 10.81
C ASN A 342 16.90 -9.43 10.20
N VAL A 343 15.59 -9.72 10.28
CA VAL A 343 14.98 -10.92 9.67
C VAL A 343 15.13 -10.88 8.15
N ALA A 344 14.88 -9.74 7.51
CA ALA A 344 15.03 -9.60 6.06
C ALA A 344 16.49 -9.80 5.62
N TRP A 345 17.44 -9.27 6.38
CA TRP A 345 18.88 -9.49 6.13
C TRP A 345 19.27 -10.96 6.26
N LEU A 346 18.84 -11.65 7.32
CA LEU A 346 19.06 -13.09 7.50
C LEU A 346 18.51 -13.90 6.33
N ASN A 347 17.29 -13.59 5.88
CA ASN A 347 16.66 -14.26 4.75
C ASN A 347 17.39 -13.99 3.43
N ALA A 348 17.81 -12.75 3.17
CA ALA A 348 18.57 -12.40 1.97
C ALA A 348 19.94 -13.10 1.96
N ASN A 349 20.64 -13.15 3.10
CA ASN A 349 21.92 -13.83 3.22
C ASN A 349 21.79 -15.36 3.03
N ASN A 350 20.77 -15.97 3.64
CA ASN A 350 20.47 -17.39 3.42
C ASN A 350 20.15 -17.70 1.95
N ALA A 351 19.28 -16.88 1.32
CA ALA A 351 18.94 -17.04 -0.08
C ALA A 351 20.19 -16.92 -1.00
N TYR A 352 21.08 -15.97 -0.69
CA TYR A 352 22.34 -15.82 -1.42
C TYR A 352 23.23 -17.07 -1.31
N GLN A 353 23.42 -17.61 -0.08
CA GLN A 353 24.21 -18.82 0.13
C GLN A 353 23.61 -20.04 -0.58
N ARG A 354 22.29 -20.15 -0.66
CA ARG A 354 21.59 -21.23 -1.37
C ARG A 354 21.90 -21.25 -2.87
N ILE A 355 22.20 -20.12 -3.52
CA ILE A 355 22.59 -20.09 -4.92
C ILE A 355 23.82 -20.95 -5.14
N GLY A 356 24.89 -20.76 -4.36
CA GLY A 356 26.12 -21.53 -4.48
C GLY A 356 25.94 -23.04 -4.21
N LEU A 357 25.10 -23.37 -3.21
CA LEU A 357 24.81 -24.78 -2.89
C LEU A 357 23.98 -25.46 -4.01
N THR A 358 23.01 -24.77 -4.57
CA THR A 358 22.19 -25.33 -5.66
C THR A 358 22.94 -25.36 -6.98
N ASP A 359 23.91 -24.47 -7.22
CA ASP A 359 24.83 -24.54 -8.35
C ASP A 359 25.70 -25.80 -8.30
N GLN A 360 26.30 -26.09 -7.13
CA GLN A 360 27.05 -27.32 -6.90
C GLN A 360 26.17 -28.57 -7.07
N LEU A 361 24.92 -28.54 -6.54
CA LEU A 361 23.97 -29.63 -6.69
C LEU A 361 23.67 -29.92 -8.18
N LEU A 362 23.40 -28.86 -8.96
CA LEU A 362 23.11 -28.96 -10.38
C LEU A 362 24.32 -29.53 -11.16
N ALA A 363 25.53 -29.05 -10.85
CA ALA A 363 26.75 -29.56 -11.47
C ALA A 363 26.94 -31.07 -11.22
N GLN A 364 26.72 -31.53 -9.98
CA GLN A 364 26.83 -32.97 -9.65
C GLN A 364 25.69 -33.80 -10.27
N ALA A 365 24.48 -33.25 -10.33
CA ALA A 365 23.34 -33.91 -10.95
C ALA A 365 23.55 -34.08 -12.49
N ASN A 366 24.11 -33.08 -13.16
CA ASN A 366 24.47 -33.17 -14.57
C ASN A 366 25.54 -34.27 -14.81
N LEU A 367 26.61 -34.30 -14.01
CA LEU A 367 27.64 -35.33 -14.12
C LEU A 367 27.07 -36.73 -13.87
N ALA A 368 26.20 -36.88 -12.88
CA ALA A 368 25.54 -38.16 -12.59
C ALA A 368 24.64 -38.62 -13.76
N LEU A 369 23.95 -37.70 -14.42
CA LEU A 369 23.12 -38.00 -15.58
C LEU A 369 24.00 -38.45 -16.75
N ASP A 370 25.09 -37.74 -17.06
CA ASP A 370 26.00 -38.08 -18.15
C ASP A 370 26.59 -39.48 -17.97
N LEU A 371 26.99 -39.84 -16.75
CA LEU A 371 27.51 -41.18 -16.41
C LEU A 371 26.42 -42.25 -16.51
N ALA A 372 25.19 -41.95 -15.97
CA ALA A 372 24.07 -42.89 -16.06
C ALA A 372 23.64 -43.16 -17.52
N GLN A 373 23.60 -42.10 -18.35
CA GLN A 373 23.29 -42.22 -19.77
C GLN A 373 24.33 -43.08 -20.48
N SER A 374 25.64 -42.82 -20.31
CA SER A 374 26.73 -43.59 -20.91
C SER A 374 26.68 -45.08 -20.52
N ARG A 375 26.41 -45.37 -19.22
CA ARG A 375 26.26 -46.75 -18.74
C ARG A 375 25.04 -47.45 -19.33
N TYR A 376 23.91 -46.72 -19.47
CA TYR A 376 22.70 -47.24 -20.08
C TYR A 376 22.88 -47.57 -21.56
N ASP A 377 23.56 -46.70 -22.30
CA ASP A 377 23.83 -46.89 -23.74
C ASP A 377 24.78 -48.10 -23.99
N LEU A 378 25.68 -48.35 -23.04
CA LEU A 378 26.55 -49.55 -23.06
C LEU A 378 25.88 -50.83 -22.53
N GLY A 379 24.63 -50.74 -22.09
CA GLY A 379 23.89 -51.87 -21.50
C GLY A 379 24.34 -52.25 -20.07
N LEU A 380 25.11 -51.41 -19.40
CA LEU A 380 25.68 -51.64 -18.05
C LEU A 380 24.80 -51.15 -16.92
N SER A 381 23.69 -50.47 -17.22
CA SER A 381 22.73 -50.02 -16.22
C SER A 381 21.28 -50.21 -16.68
N SER A 382 20.34 -50.07 -15.75
CA SER A 382 18.91 -50.22 -16.01
C SER A 382 18.27 -48.86 -16.38
N ILE A 383 17.09 -48.92 -17.03
CA ILE A 383 16.25 -47.75 -17.31
C ILE A 383 15.86 -46.99 -16.01
N VAL A 384 15.79 -47.71 -14.87
CA VAL A 384 15.47 -47.12 -13.57
C VAL A 384 16.62 -46.21 -13.07
N GLU A 385 17.89 -46.64 -13.22
CA GLU A 385 19.07 -45.83 -12.86
C GLU A 385 19.11 -44.55 -13.72
N LEU A 386 18.92 -44.66 -15.01
CA LEU A 386 18.82 -43.51 -15.91
C LEU A 386 17.66 -42.58 -15.54
N GLY A 387 16.46 -43.15 -15.30
CA GLY A 387 15.28 -42.39 -14.88
C GLY A 387 15.50 -41.60 -13.60
N GLN A 388 16.17 -42.23 -12.60
CA GLN A 388 16.49 -41.54 -11.32
C GLN A 388 17.50 -40.41 -11.53
N ALA A 389 18.55 -40.61 -12.33
CA ALA A 389 19.53 -39.57 -12.64
C ALA A 389 18.88 -38.37 -13.35
N GLN A 390 18.00 -38.64 -14.29
CA GLN A 390 17.22 -37.61 -14.99
C GLN A 390 16.29 -36.86 -14.05
N LEU A 391 15.59 -37.53 -13.10
CA LEU A 391 14.73 -36.89 -12.09
C LEU A 391 15.55 -35.98 -11.19
N ASN A 392 16.71 -36.47 -10.73
CA ASN A 392 17.62 -35.68 -9.88
C ASN A 392 18.13 -34.43 -10.61
N LYS A 393 18.46 -34.52 -11.92
CA LYS A 393 18.89 -33.37 -12.73
C LYS A 393 17.76 -32.35 -12.86
N THR A 394 16.55 -32.74 -13.23
CA THR A 394 15.42 -31.83 -13.36
C THR A 394 15.09 -31.15 -12.01
N SER A 395 15.11 -31.90 -10.89
CA SER A 395 14.90 -31.36 -9.57
C SER A 395 15.98 -30.33 -9.17
N ALA A 396 17.26 -30.66 -9.43
CA ALA A 396 18.37 -29.75 -9.13
C ALA A 396 18.31 -28.46 -9.97
N GLU A 397 17.91 -28.54 -11.22
CA GLU A 397 17.75 -27.40 -12.12
C GLU A 397 16.62 -26.46 -11.65
N ILE A 398 15.46 -27.01 -11.30
CA ILE A 398 14.34 -26.24 -10.75
C ILE A 398 14.75 -25.59 -9.40
N GLN A 399 15.48 -26.30 -8.54
CA GLN A 399 15.98 -25.76 -7.29
C GLN A 399 16.98 -24.61 -7.51
N HIS A 400 17.89 -24.74 -8.47
CA HIS A 400 18.84 -23.69 -8.82
C HIS A 400 18.12 -22.44 -9.36
N LEU A 401 17.20 -22.60 -10.31
CA LEU A 401 16.37 -21.50 -10.82
C LEU A 401 15.59 -20.82 -9.69
N THR A 402 14.92 -21.61 -8.85
CA THR A 402 14.15 -21.09 -7.72
C THR A 402 15.04 -20.29 -6.76
N SER A 403 16.24 -20.77 -6.43
CA SER A 403 17.15 -20.09 -5.51
C SER A 403 17.59 -18.71 -6.02
N ARG A 404 17.81 -18.56 -7.33
CA ARG A 404 18.16 -17.28 -7.96
C ARG A 404 17.05 -16.24 -7.83
N TYR A 405 15.80 -16.62 -8.12
CA TYR A 405 14.66 -15.71 -8.01
C TYR A 405 14.24 -15.46 -6.57
N ASP A 406 14.37 -16.45 -5.67
CA ASP A 406 14.19 -16.26 -4.24
C ASP A 406 15.15 -15.20 -3.69
N PHE A 407 16.41 -15.21 -4.11
CA PHE A 407 17.38 -14.19 -3.71
C PHE A 407 16.97 -12.78 -4.18
N GLN A 408 16.50 -12.64 -5.43
CA GLN A 408 15.98 -11.35 -5.92
C GLN A 408 14.81 -10.85 -5.08
N LEU A 409 13.87 -11.73 -4.76
CA LEU A 409 12.72 -11.44 -3.92
C LEU A 409 13.11 -11.03 -2.50
N GLN A 410 14.06 -11.74 -1.86
CA GLN A 410 14.55 -11.39 -0.53
C GLN A 410 15.34 -10.08 -0.55
N SER A 411 16.08 -9.80 -1.62
CA SER A 411 16.78 -8.53 -1.81
C SER A 411 15.81 -7.36 -1.96
N ALA A 412 14.72 -7.51 -2.71
CA ALA A 412 13.66 -6.51 -2.81
C ALA A 412 12.98 -6.27 -1.44
N ASN A 413 12.69 -7.36 -0.70
CA ASN A 413 12.14 -7.25 0.64
C ASN A 413 13.09 -6.51 1.60
N LEU A 414 14.39 -6.79 1.57
CA LEU A 414 15.39 -6.09 2.38
C LEU A 414 15.43 -4.59 2.05
N LYS A 415 15.41 -4.22 0.75
CA LYS A 415 15.35 -2.82 0.32
C LYS A 415 14.10 -2.11 0.85
N PHE A 416 12.95 -2.79 0.83
CA PHE A 416 11.71 -2.27 1.42
C PHE A 416 11.85 -2.04 2.92
N GLN A 417 12.35 -3.04 3.67
CA GLN A 417 12.55 -2.91 5.11
C GLN A 417 13.54 -1.80 5.49
N MET A 418 14.48 -1.49 4.62
CA MET A 418 15.41 -0.36 4.77
C MET A 418 14.81 1.00 4.37
N GLY A 419 13.60 1.05 3.76
CA GLY A 419 12.99 2.28 3.27
C GLY A 419 13.62 2.81 1.97
N LEU A 420 14.24 1.95 1.18
CA LEU A 420 14.90 2.30 -0.09
C LEU A 420 13.97 2.18 -1.33
N LEU A 421 12.85 1.48 -1.23
CA LEU A 421 11.80 1.49 -2.25
C LEU A 421 10.95 2.74 -2.08
N ARG A 422 10.92 3.61 -3.11
CA ARG A 422 10.20 4.89 -3.06
C ARG A 422 9.49 5.21 -4.37
#